data_19e77afb8341ed6905b4b53abdee93bc
#
_entry.id   19e77afb8341ed6905b4b53abdee93bc
#
_cell.length_a   1.000
_cell.length_b   1.000
_cell.length_c   1.000
_cell.angle_alpha   90.00
_cell.angle_beta   90.00
_cell.angle_gamma   90.00
#
_symmetry.space_group_name_H-M   'P 1'
#
loop_
_entity.id
_entity.type
_entity.pdbx_description
1 polymer ?
#
loop_
_entity_poly.entity_id
_entity_poly.type
_entity_poly.pdbx_seq_one_letter_code
_entity_poly.pdbx_strand_id
1 'polypeptide(L)'
;MAGPGAGAPGTGTGAGAGAGAGAGTALGAGARDGTTGGTDGAADGTGAGTGTGAGSGAGAVAETDTGGGPGPGSGAERVREPGADPTPEGGTGDGAGAAATAMGAYLDYGPRGIHRMAGLSKWLGGADLRVGHTYLPGDVWTNIEGRPGFLEHWAQWRQARKDRLFVLNVPMLERNESHLPDPVVRQLLRLGADGRFDRHFRALAERLVRLDVPDTVLVLGWEMNGTTYSHRCGPDPEAWKAYWKRIVTTMRDVPGQRFRFDFAPNRGRDAVPWTECYPGDDVVDIIGMDSYDQPSGQSFDEQITEPYGLRHHVEFAAAHGKPVSYPEWGLFRNGDNPEYMRRMLDWIERSKPLYHTITDYCPHGVWQCEENPRSSEVFRAKLSGKGGPVEPAPEPEPEPRPEPEPEPEPQPEEPACTPLDLGEWVEKWLGRKLCVRLEWQRRLTS
;
A
#
# COMPACT_ATOMS: atom_id res chain seq x y z
N MET A 1 -1.26 4.32 57.85
CA MET A 1 -2.69 4.68 57.67
C MET A 1 -2.81 5.17 56.23
N ALA A 2 -3.30 4.32 55.41
CA ALA A 2 -4.54 4.31 54.65
C ALA A 2 -4.60 5.49 53.64
N GLY A 3 -4.73 5.38 52.37
CA GLY A 3 -5.15 4.39 51.43
C GLY A 3 -5.25 5.01 50.05
N PRO A 4 -5.50 4.26 48.99
CA PRO A 4 -5.18 4.64 47.62
C PRO A 4 -6.35 5.30 46.90
N GLY A 5 -6.03 6.19 45.96
CA GLY A 5 -6.96 6.77 45.01
C GLY A 5 -6.67 6.24 43.60
N ALA A 6 -7.56 5.39 43.11
CA ALA A 6 -7.55 4.90 41.73
C ALA A 6 -8.12 5.96 40.80
N GLY A 7 -7.34 6.37 39.81
CA GLY A 7 -7.80 7.15 38.66
C GLY A 7 -8.04 6.23 37.47
N ALA A 8 -9.26 6.20 37.00
CA ALA A 8 -9.65 5.46 35.79
C ALA A 8 -9.09 6.08 34.52
N PRO A 9 -8.76 5.28 33.49
CA PRO A 9 -8.30 5.79 32.22
C PRO A 9 -9.47 6.30 31.37
N GLY A 10 -9.33 7.52 30.88
CA GLY A 10 -10.21 8.11 29.91
C GLY A 10 -10.12 7.38 28.57
N THR A 11 -11.23 6.90 28.08
CA THR A 11 -11.41 6.33 26.74
C THR A 11 -11.38 7.44 25.72
N GLY A 12 -10.23 7.69 25.13
CA GLY A 12 -10.11 8.48 23.93
C GLY A 12 -10.42 7.61 22.72
N THR A 13 -11.59 7.77 22.12
CA THR A 13 -11.93 7.23 20.81
C THR A 13 -11.17 8.01 19.75
N GLY A 14 -9.95 7.63 19.48
CA GLY A 14 -9.23 8.03 18.27
C GLY A 14 -9.67 7.12 17.14
N ALA A 15 -10.37 7.66 16.16
CA ALA A 15 -10.55 6.99 14.88
C ALA A 15 -9.17 6.86 14.22
N GLY A 16 -8.53 5.71 14.38
CA GLY A 16 -7.37 5.33 13.64
C GLY A 16 -7.82 4.95 12.23
N ALA A 17 -7.59 5.83 11.26
CA ALA A 17 -7.51 5.41 9.88
C ALA A 17 -6.29 4.49 9.78
N GLY A 18 -6.52 3.19 9.84
CA GLY A 18 -5.50 2.22 9.55
C GLY A 18 -5.13 2.32 8.07
N ALA A 19 -3.89 2.65 7.77
CA ALA A 19 -3.34 2.32 6.50
C ALA A 19 -3.35 0.79 6.45
N GLY A 20 -4.31 0.24 5.76
CA GLY A 20 -4.35 -1.18 5.49
C GLY A 20 -3.22 -1.48 4.53
N ALA A 21 -2.10 -1.99 5.04
CA ALA A 21 -1.25 -2.78 4.18
C ALA A 21 -2.13 -3.90 3.65
N GLY A 22 -2.37 -3.88 2.35
CA GLY A 22 -3.26 -4.80 1.67
C GLY A 22 -2.82 -6.23 1.88
N ALA A 23 -3.34 -6.82 2.93
CA ALA A 23 -3.20 -8.24 3.13
C ALA A 23 -4.14 -8.93 2.14
N GLY A 24 -3.59 -9.35 0.99
CA GLY A 24 -4.28 -10.25 0.09
C GLY A 24 -4.79 -11.43 0.90
N THR A 25 -6.08 -11.46 1.19
CA THR A 25 -6.73 -12.57 1.85
C THR A 25 -6.83 -13.73 0.88
N ALA A 26 -5.84 -14.63 0.92
CA ALA A 26 -6.03 -15.96 0.41
C ALA A 26 -7.10 -16.64 1.29
N LEU A 27 -8.20 -17.04 0.67
CA LEU A 27 -9.27 -17.82 1.27
C LEU A 27 -8.69 -19.10 1.85
N GLY A 28 -8.49 -19.17 3.16
CA GLY A 28 -8.16 -20.35 3.93
C GLY A 28 -9.39 -20.82 4.67
N ALA A 29 -9.82 -22.05 4.39
CA ALA A 29 -10.93 -22.75 5.01
C ALA A 29 -10.78 -22.77 6.53
N GLY A 30 -11.91 -22.58 7.23
CA GLY A 30 -11.98 -22.50 8.68
C GLY A 30 -11.60 -23.80 9.41
N ALA A 31 -10.89 -23.62 10.50
CA ALA A 31 -10.85 -24.58 11.60
C ALA A 31 -11.50 -23.90 12.81
N ARG A 32 -12.64 -24.43 13.21
CA ARG A 32 -13.26 -24.15 14.49
C ARG A 32 -12.60 -25.04 15.54
N ASP A 33 -11.88 -24.46 16.48
CA ASP A 33 -11.58 -25.10 17.74
C ASP A 33 -12.71 -24.82 18.72
N GLY A 34 -13.36 -25.87 19.14
CA GLY A 34 -14.31 -25.90 20.23
C GLY A 34 -14.06 -27.11 21.10
N THR A 35 -13.37 -26.95 22.20
CA THR A 35 -13.30 -27.92 23.30
C THR A 35 -14.55 -27.79 24.15
N THR A 36 -15.28 -28.88 24.34
CA THR A 36 -15.61 -29.49 25.64
C THR A 36 -16.63 -30.64 25.47
N GLY A 37 -16.27 -31.78 25.91
CA GLY A 37 -16.82 -32.76 26.84
C GLY A 37 -18.23 -33.33 26.62
N GLY A 38 -18.29 -34.65 26.50
CA GLY A 38 -19.24 -35.45 27.28
C GLY A 38 -20.29 -36.23 26.53
N THR A 39 -20.02 -37.55 26.46
CA THR A 39 -20.90 -38.73 26.72
C THR A 39 -22.02 -39.12 25.73
N ASP A 40 -21.83 -40.35 25.22
CA ASP A 40 -22.73 -41.48 25.03
C ASP A 40 -24.07 -41.38 24.25
N GLY A 41 -24.22 -42.29 23.28
CA GLY A 41 -25.51 -42.72 22.79
C GLY A 41 -25.47 -43.39 21.37
N ALA A 42 -25.48 -44.70 21.37
CA ALA A 42 -25.59 -45.54 20.18
C ALA A 42 -26.97 -45.45 19.49
N ALA A 43 -27.02 -45.64 18.16
CA ALA A 43 -27.84 -46.63 17.46
C ALA A 43 -28.04 -46.35 15.97
N ASP A 44 -27.71 -47.32 15.16
CA ASP A 44 -28.32 -47.88 13.96
C ASP A 44 -29.16 -47.03 12.99
N GLY A 45 -28.90 -47.24 11.69
CA GLY A 45 -29.80 -46.84 10.62
C GLY A 45 -29.22 -46.95 9.21
N THR A 46 -29.27 -48.18 8.67
CA THR A 46 -29.09 -48.61 7.28
C THR A 46 -29.86 -47.79 6.22
N GLY A 47 -29.27 -47.63 5.04
CA GLY A 47 -29.99 -47.17 3.87
C GLY A 47 -29.14 -47.10 2.61
N ALA A 48 -29.16 -48.15 1.79
CA ALA A 48 -28.55 -48.29 0.48
C ALA A 48 -29.36 -47.55 -0.60
N GLY A 49 -28.64 -47.06 -1.62
CA GLY A 49 -29.27 -46.48 -2.82
C GLY A 49 -28.28 -46.39 -3.98
N THR A 50 -28.29 -47.41 -4.81
CA THR A 50 -27.60 -47.60 -6.09
C THR A 50 -28.16 -46.71 -7.19
N GLY A 51 -27.29 -46.25 -8.10
CA GLY A 51 -27.70 -45.61 -9.34
C GLY A 51 -26.57 -45.45 -10.35
N THR A 52 -26.44 -46.41 -11.21
CA THR A 52 -25.57 -46.52 -12.37
C THR A 52 -25.98 -45.58 -13.51
N GLY A 53 -25.01 -45.15 -14.35
CA GLY A 53 -25.29 -44.57 -15.64
C GLY A 53 -24.03 -44.26 -16.45
N ALA A 54 -23.64 -45.17 -17.30
CA ALA A 54 -22.56 -45.10 -18.26
C ALA A 54 -23.00 -44.36 -19.53
N GLY A 55 -22.04 -43.79 -20.27
CA GLY A 55 -22.26 -43.24 -21.61
C GLY A 55 -20.97 -42.80 -22.29
N SER A 56 -20.37 -43.74 -22.97
CA SER A 56 -19.24 -43.65 -23.89
C SER A 56 -19.57 -42.92 -25.21
N GLY A 57 -18.54 -42.38 -25.86
CA GLY A 57 -18.61 -41.88 -27.22
C GLY A 57 -17.26 -41.47 -27.77
N ALA A 58 -16.54 -42.41 -28.36
CA ALA A 58 -15.32 -42.23 -29.14
C ALA A 58 -15.65 -41.84 -30.59
N GLY A 59 -14.74 -41.14 -31.23
CA GLY A 59 -14.78 -40.86 -32.67
C GLY A 59 -13.43 -40.35 -33.18
N ALA A 60 -12.61 -41.32 -33.67
CA ALA A 60 -11.42 -41.09 -34.49
C ALA A 60 -11.83 -41.09 -35.96
N VAL A 61 -10.98 -40.57 -36.84
CA VAL A 61 -10.48 -40.97 -38.20
C VAL A 61 -9.89 -39.70 -38.87
N ALA A 62 -8.72 -39.72 -39.36
CA ALA A 62 -7.83 -40.46 -40.26
C ALA A 62 -7.29 -39.53 -41.36
N GLU A 63 -5.97 -39.45 -41.44
CA GLU A 63 -5.01 -39.49 -42.54
C GLU A 63 -5.39 -39.05 -43.97
N THR A 64 -4.41 -38.31 -44.58
CA THR A 64 -3.68 -38.65 -45.84
C THR A 64 -2.68 -37.54 -46.12
N ASP A 65 -1.38 -37.73 -46.12
CA ASP A 65 -0.33 -38.28 -46.99
C ASP A 65 -0.21 -37.63 -48.41
N THR A 66 0.99 -37.21 -48.71
CA THR A 66 1.85 -37.22 -49.91
C THR A 66 2.72 -35.98 -49.94
N GLY A 67 4.05 -35.96 -50.06
CA GLY A 67 5.05 -36.84 -50.60
C GLY A 67 6.18 -35.93 -51.19
N GLY A 68 7.46 -36.37 -51.06
CA GLY A 68 8.54 -35.86 -51.90
C GLY A 68 9.80 -35.32 -51.19
N GLY A 69 10.80 -36.21 -50.97
CA GLY A 69 12.21 -35.83 -50.78
C GLY A 69 12.94 -35.76 -52.14
N PRO A 70 14.27 -35.49 -52.22
CA PRO A 70 15.35 -36.20 -51.53
C PRO A 70 16.54 -35.34 -51.03
N GLY A 71 17.38 -35.92 -50.12
CA GLY A 71 18.63 -35.38 -49.63
C GLY A 71 19.81 -35.57 -50.63
N PRO A 72 21.12 -35.63 -50.22
CA PRO A 72 21.74 -35.58 -48.89
C PRO A 72 22.94 -34.54 -48.85
N GLY A 73 23.39 -34.17 -47.69
CA GLY A 73 24.61 -33.42 -47.48
C GLY A 73 25.23 -33.62 -46.10
N SER A 74 26.27 -34.42 -46.09
CA SER A 74 27.11 -34.69 -44.91
C SER A 74 27.87 -33.46 -44.42
N GLY A 75 27.80 -33.19 -43.10
CA GLY A 75 28.63 -32.25 -42.42
C GLY A 75 28.77 -32.55 -40.95
N ALA A 76 29.90 -33.10 -40.55
CA ALA A 76 30.24 -33.46 -39.19
C ALA A 76 30.29 -32.20 -38.29
N GLU A 77 29.44 -32.13 -37.31
CA GLU A 77 29.45 -31.05 -36.32
C GLU A 77 30.10 -31.53 -35.04
N ARG A 78 31.21 -30.85 -34.70
CA ARG A 78 31.99 -31.05 -33.49
C ARG A 78 31.18 -30.53 -32.30
N VAL A 79 31.05 -31.37 -31.30
CA VAL A 79 30.61 -31.01 -29.95
C VAL A 79 31.58 -29.95 -29.39
N ARG A 80 31.07 -28.74 -29.09
CA ARG A 80 31.72 -27.71 -28.30
C ARG A 80 31.20 -27.77 -26.88
N GLU A 81 32.14 -27.89 -25.95
CA GLU A 81 31.94 -27.72 -24.52
C GLU A 81 31.44 -26.30 -24.17
N PRO A 82 30.67 -26.07 -23.07
CA PRO A 82 30.17 -24.77 -22.69
C PRO A 82 31.28 -23.94 -22.08
N GLY A 83 31.76 -22.96 -22.84
CA GLY A 83 32.73 -21.96 -22.39
C GLY A 83 32.02 -20.73 -21.83
N ALA A 84 32.62 -20.22 -20.79
CA ALA A 84 32.45 -18.99 -20.02
C ALA A 84 31.54 -17.87 -20.59
N ASP A 85 30.79 -17.27 -19.67
CA ASP A 85 30.05 -16.04 -19.81
C ASP A 85 30.77 -14.90 -20.53
N PRO A 86 30.16 -14.17 -21.44
CA PRO A 86 30.73 -12.95 -21.98
C PRO A 86 30.55 -11.79 -21.01
N THR A 87 31.63 -11.27 -20.49
CA THR A 87 31.76 -9.96 -19.88
C THR A 87 31.35 -8.90 -20.92
N PRO A 88 30.46 -7.96 -20.63
CA PRO A 88 30.23 -6.83 -21.54
C PRO A 88 31.39 -5.84 -21.40
N GLU A 89 32.13 -5.67 -22.48
CA GLU A 89 33.13 -4.61 -22.63
C GLU A 89 32.48 -3.23 -22.64
N GLY A 90 33.15 -2.32 -21.93
CA GLY A 90 32.69 -1.00 -21.62
C GLY A 90 32.43 -0.07 -22.81
N GLY A 91 31.25 0.51 -22.81
CA GLY A 91 30.97 1.77 -23.47
C GLY A 91 31.31 2.90 -22.50
N THR A 92 32.33 3.71 -22.86
CA THR A 92 32.65 4.97 -22.18
C THR A 92 31.56 5.99 -22.44
N GLY A 93 30.58 6.05 -21.58
CA GLY A 93 29.60 7.14 -21.44
C GLY A 93 29.86 7.83 -20.11
N ASP A 94 29.96 9.15 -20.16
CA ASP A 94 30.31 10.05 -19.06
C ASP A 94 29.69 9.67 -17.71
N GLY A 95 30.58 9.49 -16.72
CA GLY A 95 30.24 9.07 -15.38
C GLY A 95 29.46 10.13 -14.57
N ALA A 96 28.15 10.14 -14.69
CA ALA A 96 27.31 10.50 -13.57
C ALA A 96 27.33 9.28 -12.63
N GLY A 97 28.07 9.35 -11.53
CA GLY A 97 28.11 8.29 -10.53
C GLY A 97 26.70 7.84 -10.21
N ALA A 98 26.43 6.53 -10.35
CA ALA A 98 25.13 5.96 -10.05
C ALA A 98 24.74 6.40 -8.62
N ALA A 99 23.73 7.25 -8.50
CA ALA A 99 23.29 7.76 -7.22
C ALA A 99 22.90 6.54 -6.35
N ALA A 100 23.44 6.50 -5.13
CA ALA A 100 23.11 5.42 -4.20
C ALA A 100 21.59 5.38 -3.99
N THR A 101 21.03 4.15 -3.96
CA THR A 101 19.61 3.92 -3.69
C THR A 101 19.13 4.74 -2.51
N ALA A 102 18.04 5.48 -2.68
CA ALA A 102 17.47 6.29 -1.62
C ALA A 102 16.62 5.41 -0.68
N MET A 103 16.87 5.50 0.62
CA MET A 103 16.16 4.73 1.64
C MET A 103 15.21 5.61 2.43
N GLY A 104 14.09 5.05 2.83
CA GLY A 104 13.13 5.63 3.76
C GLY A 104 12.30 4.59 4.48
N ALA A 105 11.26 5.07 5.13
CA ALA A 105 10.29 4.21 5.80
C ALA A 105 8.92 4.91 5.87
N TYR A 106 7.86 4.11 5.85
CA TYR A 106 6.55 4.58 6.29
C TYR A 106 6.42 4.32 7.80
N LEU A 107 6.30 5.38 8.57
CA LEU A 107 6.33 5.35 10.04
C LEU A 107 5.04 5.87 10.69
N ASP A 108 4.34 6.75 10.03
CA ASP A 108 3.06 7.35 10.42
C ASP A 108 2.68 8.46 9.41
N TYR A 109 1.47 8.95 9.52
CA TYR A 109 0.99 10.13 8.80
C TYR A 109 1.52 11.45 9.41
N GLY A 110 1.55 12.50 8.59
CA GLY A 110 1.78 13.86 9.03
C GLY A 110 3.06 14.10 9.84
N PRO A 111 3.03 15.04 10.80
CA PRO A 111 4.23 15.44 11.58
C PRO A 111 4.86 14.31 12.37
N ARG A 112 4.05 13.36 12.88
CA ARG A 112 4.59 12.21 13.62
C ARG A 112 5.47 11.32 12.76
N GLY A 113 5.09 11.08 11.51
CA GLY A 113 5.92 10.31 10.57
C GLY A 113 7.30 10.94 10.42
N ILE A 114 7.35 12.26 10.23
CA ILE A 114 8.61 13.01 10.09
C ILE A 114 9.46 12.93 11.37
N HIS A 115 8.86 13.13 12.53
CA HIS A 115 9.56 13.02 13.82
C HIS A 115 10.14 11.61 14.01
N ARG A 116 9.37 10.58 13.67
CA ARG A 116 9.79 9.18 13.76
C ARG A 116 10.92 8.86 12.78
N MET A 117 10.99 9.49 11.62
CA MET A 117 12.13 9.34 10.72
C MET A 117 13.45 9.77 11.37
N ALA A 118 13.46 10.86 12.11
CA ALA A 118 14.65 11.27 12.88
C ALA A 118 15.01 10.24 13.96
N GLY A 119 14.01 9.66 14.63
CA GLY A 119 14.18 8.57 15.60
C GLY A 119 14.76 7.30 14.96
N LEU A 120 14.23 6.86 13.83
CA LEU A 120 14.72 5.72 13.07
C LEU A 120 16.16 5.94 12.59
N SER A 121 16.48 7.11 12.04
CA SER A 121 17.85 7.46 11.65
C SER A 121 18.81 7.36 12.84
N LYS A 122 18.44 7.92 13.99
CA LYS A 122 19.25 7.82 15.22
C LYS A 122 19.43 6.37 15.68
N TRP A 123 18.37 5.58 15.64
CA TRP A 123 18.41 4.15 16.01
C TRP A 123 19.32 3.35 15.07
N LEU A 124 19.40 3.73 13.80
CA LEU A 124 20.33 3.18 12.80
C LEU A 124 21.75 3.80 12.85
N GLY A 125 22.09 4.53 13.93
CA GLY A 125 23.43 5.10 14.06
C GLY A 125 23.71 6.26 13.12
N GLY A 126 22.69 7.02 12.72
CA GLY A 126 22.80 8.17 11.84
C GLY A 126 22.64 7.83 10.35
N ALA A 127 21.95 6.72 10.02
CA ALA A 127 21.66 6.39 8.62
C ALA A 127 20.88 7.51 7.93
N ASP A 128 21.26 7.83 6.70
CA ASP A 128 20.68 8.90 5.91
C ASP A 128 19.36 8.46 5.27
N LEU A 129 18.22 8.83 5.87
CA LEU A 129 16.89 8.59 5.36
C LEU A 129 16.48 9.71 4.39
N ARG A 130 16.51 9.42 3.10
CA ARG A 130 16.23 10.39 2.04
C ARG A 130 14.84 10.29 1.42
N VAL A 131 14.06 9.28 1.79
CA VAL A 131 12.69 9.10 1.28
C VAL A 131 11.69 9.33 2.39
N GLY A 132 10.86 10.35 2.26
CA GLY A 132 9.68 10.56 3.07
C GLY A 132 8.49 9.95 2.37
N HIS A 133 7.81 9.01 3.02
CA HIS A 133 6.71 8.27 2.45
C HIS A 133 5.45 8.41 3.29
N THR A 134 4.33 8.74 2.65
CA THR A 134 3.02 8.80 3.30
C THR A 134 1.88 8.51 2.31
N TYR A 135 0.66 8.38 2.83
CA TYR A 135 -0.54 8.05 2.07
C TYR A 135 -1.58 9.15 2.22
N LEU A 136 -2.34 9.41 1.16
CA LEU A 136 -3.58 10.15 1.29
C LEU A 136 -4.68 9.20 1.76
N PRO A 137 -5.49 9.60 2.76
CA PRO A 137 -6.65 8.81 3.15
C PRO A 137 -7.63 8.71 1.98
N GLY A 138 -8.11 7.48 1.71
CA GLY A 138 -8.97 7.18 0.58
C GLY A 138 -10.45 7.09 0.90
N ASP A 139 -10.91 7.64 2.01
CA ASP A 139 -12.30 7.57 2.47
C ASP A 139 -13.23 8.51 1.68
N VAL A 140 -12.78 9.74 1.42
CA VAL A 140 -13.53 10.77 0.68
C VAL A 140 -12.62 11.55 -0.28
N TRP A 141 -13.20 12.09 -1.36
CA TRP A 141 -12.46 12.85 -2.38
C TRP A 141 -11.67 14.03 -1.82
N THR A 142 -12.20 14.72 -0.81
CA THR A 142 -11.51 15.87 -0.20
C THR A 142 -10.18 15.48 0.46
N ASN A 143 -10.04 14.24 0.91
CA ASN A 143 -8.80 13.72 1.45
C ASN A 143 -7.82 13.36 0.32
N ILE A 144 -8.32 12.76 -0.78
CA ILE A 144 -7.52 12.49 -1.99
C ILE A 144 -7.00 13.77 -2.64
N GLU A 145 -7.74 14.89 -2.55
CA GLU A 145 -7.27 16.22 -2.96
C GLU A 145 -6.11 16.77 -2.09
N GLY A 146 -5.69 16.04 -1.06
CA GLY A 146 -4.59 16.42 -0.18
C GLY A 146 -4.94 17.55 0.80
N ARG A 147 -6.23 17.77 1.12
CA ARG A 147 -6.66 18.83 2.06
C ARG A 147 -6.27 18.62 3.53
N PRO A 148 -6.09 17.36 4.01
CA PRO A 148 -5.53 17.17 5.35
C PRO A 148 -4.19 17.90 5.51
N GLY A 149 -4.05 18.67 6.60
CA GLY A 149 -2.93 19.59 6.82
C GLY A 149 -1.54 18.95 6.96
N PHE A 150 -1.43 17.63 6.89
CA PHE A 150 -0.15 16.95 7.04
C PHE A 150 0.77 17.07 5.81
N LEU A 151 0.27 17.40 4.61
CA LEU A 151 1.10 17.55 3.41
C LEU A 151 2.09 18.70 3.53
N GLU A 152 1.73 19.76 4.22
CA GLU A 152 2.59 20.93 4.46
C GLU A 152 3.88 20.54 5.21
N HIS A 153 3.78 19.66 6.18
CA HIS A 153 4.94 19.19 6.95
C HIS A 153 5.86 18.31 6.10
N TRP A 154 5.30 17.44 5.26
CA TRP A 154 6.08 16.63 4.32
C TRP A 154 6.75 17.49 3.25
N ALA A 155 6.08 18.52 2.77
CA ALA A 155 6.64 19.48 1.84
C ALA A 155 7.84 20.22 2.45
N GLN A 156 7.70 20.72 3.67
CA GLN A 156 8.80 21.36 4.42
C GLN A 156 9.98 20.40 4.63
N TRP A 157 9.68 19.15 5.02
CA TRP A 157 10.72 18.13 5.17
C TRP A 157 11.47 17.88 3.85
N ARG A 158 10.75 17.79 2.71
CA ARG A 158 11.34 17.61 1.38
C ARG A 158 12.22 18.79 0.99
N GLN A 159 11.75 20.00 1.20
CA GLN A 159 12.45 21.25 0.84
C GLN A 159 13.73 21.48 1.64
N ALA A 160 13.80 21.00 2.88
CA ALA A 160 14.96 21.17 3.75
C ALA A 160 16.25 20.57 3.15
N ARG A 161 16.14 19.59 2.22
CA ARG A 161 17.27 18.99 1.51
C ARG A 161 16.91 18.63 0.08
N LYS A 162 17.76 19.02 -0.88
CA LYS A 162 17.51 18.82 -2.32
C LYS A 162 17.56 17.35 -2.76
N ASP A 163 18.27 16.50 -2.04
CA ASP A 163 18.46 15.07 -2.32
C ASP A 163 17.38 14.17 -1.69
N ARG A 164 16.40 14.75 -0.99
CA ARG A 164 15.24 14.02 -0.47
C ARG A 164 14.22 13.75 -1.57
N LEU A 165 13.51 12.65 -1.45
CA LEU A 165 12.35 12.29 -2.25
C LEU A 165 11.11 12.35 -1.37
N PHE A 166 10.04 12.94 -1.88
CA PHE A 166 8.73 12.81 -1.28
C PHE A 166 7.91 11.80 -2.10
N VAL A 167 7.50 10.71 -1.47
CA VAL A 167 6.70 9.64 -2.04
C VAL A 167 5.31 9.67 -1.42
N LEU A 168 4.28 9.73 -2.27
CA LEU A 168 2.91 9.90 -1.86
C LEU A 168 2.03 8.84 -2.51
N ASN A 169 1.45 7.94 -1.71
CA ASN A 169 0.44 7.00 -2.19
C ASN A 169 -0.90 7.71 -2.38
N VAL A 170 -1.45 7.59 -3.59
CA VAL A 170 -2.67 8.28 -4.01
C VAL A 170 -3.74 7.27 -4.42
N PRO A 171 -4.85 7.17 -3.67
CA PRO A 171 -5.99 6.35 -4.09
C PRO A 171 -6.60 6.87 -5.38
N MET A 172 -6.99 5.98 -6.30
CA MET A 172 -7.68 6.40 -7.53
C MET A 172 -9.18 6.61 -7.32
N LEU A 173 -9.76 6.05 -6.26
CA LEU A 173 -11.19 6.15 -5.93
C LEU A 173 -11.36 6.46 -4.45
N GLU A 174 -12.44 7.21 -4.13
CA GLU A 174 -12.90 7.32 -2.73
C GLU A 174 -13.49 6.00 -2.25
N ARG A 175 -13.70 5.88 -0.95
CA ARG A 175 -14.11 4.63 -0.29
C ARG A 175 -13.16 3.49 -0.61
N ASN A 176 -11.86 3.81 -0.63
CA ASN A 176 -10.82 2.93 -1.15
C ASN A 176 -10.79 1.55 -0.48
N GLU A 177 -11.09 1.49 0.83
CA GLU A 177 -11.06 0.27 1.65
C GLU A 177 -12.46 -0.23 2.04
N SER A 178 -13.52 0.21 1.31
CA SER A 178 -14.90 -0.15 1.64
C SER A 178 -15.38 -1.46 1.01
N HIS A 179 -14.49 -2.28 0.44
CA HIS A 179 -14.80 -3.57 -0.17
C HIS A 179 -15.98 -3.50 -1.16
N LEU A 180 -15.99 -2.50 -2.03
CA LEU A 180 -17.03 -2.32 -3.01
C LEU A 180 -17.14 -3.54 -3.93
N PRO A 181 -18.38 -4.00 -4.29
CA PRO A 181 -18.56 -5.11 -5.22
C PRO A 181 -17.99 -4.82 -6.62
N ASP A 182 -17.49 -5.85 -7.32
CA ASP A 182 -16.89 -5.70 -8.65
C ASP A 182 -17.74 -4.94 -9.68
N PRO A 183 -19.06 -5.14 -9.77
CA PRO A 183 -19.88 -4.34 -10.70
C PRO A 183 -19.84 -2.84 -10.42
N VAL A 184 -19.76 -2.46 -9.13
CA VAL A 184 -19.64 -1.04 -8.71
C VAL A 184 -18.26 -0.51 -9.06
N VAL A 185 -17.20 -1.27 -8.75
CA VAL A 185 -15.82 -0.91 -9.10
C VAL A 185 -15.68 -0.71 -10.61
N ARG A 186 -16.18 -1.67 -11.42
CA ARG A 186 -16.20 -1.57 -12.88
C ARG A 186 -16.84 -0.27 -13.36
N GLN A 187 -18.00 0.08 -12.81
CA GLN A 187 -18.69 1.32 -13.17
C GLN A 187 -17.89 2.56 -12.79
N LEU A 188 -17.27 2.57 -11.61
CA LEU A 188 -16.44 3.69 -11.15
C LEU A 188 -15.18 3.87 -12.00
N LEU A 189 -14.53 2.77 -12.38
CA LEU A 189 -13.36 2.81 -13.28
C LEU A 189 -13.71 3.42 -14.64
N ARG A 190 -14.85 3.04 -15.22
CA ARG A 190 -15.34 3.63 -16.49
C ARG A 190 -15.65 5.11 -16.35
N LEU A 191 -16.33 5.51 -15.28
CA LEU A 191 -16.58 6.94 -14.99
C LEU A 191 -15.27 7.73 -14.83
N GLY A 192 -14.27 7.12 -14.21
CA GLY A 192 -12.94 7.70 -14.09
C GLY A 192 -12.25 7.84 -15.45
N ALA A 193 -12.31 6.82 -16.30
CA ALA A 193 -11.78 6.84 -17.66
C ALA A 193 -12.46 7.94 -18.51
N ASP A 194 -13.75 8.19 -18.27
CA ASP A 194 -14.52 9.26 -18.93
C ASP A 194 -14.22 10.66 -18.35
N GLY A 195 -13.34 10.77 -17.33
CA GLY A 195 -12.89 12.05 -16.76
C GLY A 195 -13.78 12.61 -15.64
N ARG A 196 -14.71 11.81 -15.10
CA ARG A 196 -15.64 12.26 -14.05
C ARG A 196 -14.93 12.77 -12.80
N PHE A 197 -13.71 12.29 -12.54
CA PHE A 197 -12.94 12.56 -11.33
C PHE A 197 -11.71 13.46 -11.56
N ASP A 198 -11.48 13.96 -12.76
CA ASP A 198 -10.32 14.79 -13.13
C ASP A 198 -10.08 15.95 -12.17
N ARG A 199 -11.16 16.62 -11.75
CA ARG A 199 -11.09 17.79 -10.85
C ARG A 199 -10.35 17.52 -9.56
N HIS A 200 -10.45 16.29 -9.02
CA HIS A 200 -9.83 15.92 -7.75
C HIS A 200 -8.33 15.78 -7.89
N PHE A 201 -7.87 15.13 -8.94
CA PHE A 201 -6.45 14.96 -9.23
C PHE A 201 -5.80 16.26 -9.68
N ARG A 202 -6.51 17.10 -10.42
CA ARG A 202 -6.04 18.46 -10.71
C ARG A 202 -5.87 19.29 -9.42
N ALA A 203 -6.82 19.24 -8.50
CA ALA A 203 -6.74 19.93 -7.23
C ALA A 203 -5.54 19.46 -6.38
N LEU A 204 -5.27 18.14 -6.35
CA LEU A 204 -4.07 17.59 -5.71
C LEU A 204 -2.78 18.09 -6.37
N ALA A 205 -2.69 18.02 -7.69
CA ALA A 205 -1.51 18.46 -8.43
C ALA A 205 -1.22 19.96 -8.20
N GLU A 206 -2.23 20.83 -8.31
CA GLU A 206 -2.11 22.25 -8.01
C GLU A 206 -1.67 22.50 -6.55
N ARG A 207 -2.16 21.70 -5.61
CA ARG A 207 -1.76 21.80 -4.22
C ARG A 207 -0.28 21.44 -4.02
N LEU A 208 0.19 20.33 -4.59
CA LEU A 208 1.59 19.91 -4.50
C LEU A 208 2.53 20.95 -5.13
N VAL A 209 2.14 21.55 -6.25
CA VAL A 209 2.89 22.65 -6.87
C VAL A 209 2.91 23.89 -5.95
N ARG A 210 1.78 24.29 -5.37
CA ARG A 210 1.72 25.40 -4.42
C ARG A 210 2.54 25.16 -3.15
N LEU A 211 2.69 23.91 -2.73
CA LEU A 211 3.52 23.53 -1.58
C LEU A 211 5.00 23.42 -1.95
N ASP A 212 5.41 23.80 -3.16
CA ASP A 212 6.77 23.73 -3.68
C ASP A 212 7.40 22.32 -3.61
N VAL A 213 6.60 21.30 -3.91
CA VAL A 213 7.02 19.90 -4.08
C VAL A 213 6.56 19.37 -5.44
N PRO A 214 6.90 20.05 -6.54
CA PRO A 214 6.42 19.72 -7.88
C PRO A 214 7.02 18.41 -8.42
N ASP A 215 8.04 17.85 -7.78
CA ASP A 215 8.77 16.63 -8.15
C ASP A 215 8.39 15.42 -7.27
N THR A 216 7.25 15.49 -6.60
CA THR A 216 6.70 14.37 -5.81
C THR A 216 6.59 13.10 -6.66
N VAL A 217 7.00 11.97 -6.09
CA VAL A 217 6.72 10.64 -6.65
C VAL A 217 5.32 10.22 -6.20
N LEU A 218 4.46 9.95 -7.16
CA LEU A 218 3.06 9.58 -6.92
C LEU A 218 2.89 8.07 -7.17
N VAL A 219 2.71 7.30 -6.09
CA VAL A 219 2.35 5.89 -6.15
C VAL A 219 0.84 5.83 -6.34
N LEU A 220 0.42 5.77 -7.60
CA LEU A 220 -0.98 5.92 -7.98
C LEU A 220 -1.68 4.56 -8.00
N GLY A 221 -2.70 4.36 -7.17
CA GLY A 221 -3.51 3.14 -7.18
C GLY A 221 -2.71 1.88 -6.94
N TRP A 222 -1.91 1.85 -5.87
CA TRP A 222 -1.03 0.74 -5.50
C TRP A 222 -1.77 -0.58 -5.27
N GLU A 223 -1.08 -1.71 -5.35
CA GLU A 223 -1.61 -3.07 -5.16
C GLU A 223 -2.89 -3.38 -5.98
N MET A 224 -3.00 -2.78 -7.15
CA MET A 224 -4.19 -2.85 -8.00
C MET A 224 -4.53 -4.27 -8.49
N ASN A 225 -3.57 -5.17 -8.48
CA ASN A 225 -3.75 -6.56 -8.90
C ASN A 225 -4.39 -7.45 -7.83
N GLY A 226 -4.63 -6.90 -6.61
CA GLY A 226 -5.30 -7.56 -5.50
C GLY A 226 -6.82 -7.36 -5.49
N THR A 227 -7.43 -7.71 -4.34
CA THR A 227 -8.88 -7.58 -4.11
C THR A 227 -9.25 -6.54 -3.06
N THR A 228 -8.29 -6.01 -2.34
CA THR A 228 -8.51 -5.18 -1.14
C THR A 228 -9.12 -3.82 -1.48
N TYR A 229 -8.55 -3.13 -2.46
CA TYR A 229 -8.89 -1.74 -2.74
C TYR A 229 -10.03 -1.57 -3.75
N SER A 230 -10.78 -0.48 -3.61
CA SER A 230 -11.80 -0.10 -4.58
C SER A 230 -11.20 0.29 -5.93
N HIS A 231 -9.93 0.69 -5.97
CA HIS A 231 -9.21 0.97 -7.22
C HIS A 231 -8.55 -0.27 -7.84
N ARG A 232 -8.93 -1.49 -7.46
CA ARG A 232 -8.40 -2.72 -8.07
C ARG A 232 -8.70 -2.85 -9.55
N CYS A 233 -7.77 -3.43 -10.27
CA CYS A 233 -7.79 -3.54 -11.74
C CYS A 233 -8.70 -4.67 -12.24
N GLY A 234 -8.77 -5.80 -11.49
CA GLY A 234 -9.43 -7.04 -11.94
C GLY A 234 -10.84 -6.90 -12.51
N PRO A 235 -11.73 -6.05 -11.96
CA PRO A 235 -13.09 -5.89 -12.49
C PRO A 235 -13.19 -5.36 -13.92
N ASP A 236 -12.23 -4.51 -14.36
CA ASP A 236 -12.17 -3.97 -15.73
C ASP A 236 -10.77 -3.42 -16.01
N PRO A 237 -9.79 -4.25 -16.43
CA PRO A 237 -8.40 -3.83 -16.66
C PRO A 237 -8.26 -2.71 -17.68
N GLU A 238 -9.06 -2.74 -18.76
CA GLU A 238 -8.98 -1.71 -19.81
C GLU A 238 -9.48 -0.34 -19.31
N ALA A 239 -10.60 -0.32 -18.56
CA ALA A 239 -11.09 0.90 -17.94
C ALA A 239 -10.12 1.41 -16.87
N TRP A 240 -9.47 0.51 -16.12
CA TRP A 240 -8.46 0.86 -15.13
C TRP A 240 -7.24 1.56 -15.78
N LYS A 241 -6.69 0.98 -16.83
CA LYS A 241 -5.58 1.57 -17.59
C LYS A 241 -5.94 2.92 -18.19
N ALA A 242 -7.14 3.03 -18.78
CA ALA A 242 -7.64 4.28 -19.33
C ALA A 242 -7.80 5.36 -18.25
N TYR A 243 -8.33 4.98 -17.08
CA TYR A 243 -8.48 5.88 -15.94
C TYR A 243 -7.13 6.33 -15.37
N TRP A 244 -6.19 5.40 -15.20
CA TRP A 244 -4.82 5.72 -14.77
C TRP A 244 -4.14 6.73 -15.70
N LYS A 245 -4.21 6.48 -17.03
CA LYS A 245 -3.74 7.43 -18.05
C LYS A 245 -4.42 8.80 -17.93
N ARG A 246 -5.71 8.81 -17.69
CA ARG A 246 -6.48 10.04 -17.53
C ARG A 246 -6.01 10.87 -16.35
N ILE A 247 -5.78 10.22 -15.20
CA ILE A 247 -5.24 10.89 -14.01
C ILE A 247 -3.89 11.49 -14.30
N VAL A 248 -2.97 10.70 -14.85
CA VAL A 248 -1.61 11.16 -15.17
C VAL A 248 -1.64 12.36 -16.11
N THR A 249 -2.43 12.31 -17.19
CA THR A 249 -2.59 13.42 -18.12
C THR A 249 -3.12 14.65 -17.41
N THR A 250 -4.18 14.51 -16.62
CA THR A 250 -4.78 15.63 -15.85
C THR A 250 -3.79 16.29 -14.92
N MET A 251 -2.96 15.49 -14.23
CA MET A 251 -1.96 16.02 -13.30
C MET A 251 -0.77 16.65 -14.03
N ARG A 252 -0.33 16.06 -15.16
CA ARG A 252 0.75 16.60 -15.99
C ARG A 252 0.36 17.90 -16.71
N ASP A 253 -0.92 18.16 -16.91
CA ASP A 253 -1.42 19.43 -17.47
C ASP A 253 -1.30 20.63 -16.51
N VAL A 254 -0.99 20.40 -15.22
CA VAL A 254 -0.83 21.48 -14.24
C VAL A 254 0.54 22.16 -14.43
N PRO A 255 0.57 23.49 -14.68
CA PRO A 255 1.82 24.19 -14.90
C PRO A 255 2.78 24.10 -13.71
N GLY A 256 4.06 23.90 -13.98
CA GLY A 256 5.13 23.87 -12.98
C GLY A 256 5.34 22.49 -12.31
N GLN A 257 4.49 21.53 -12.58
CA GLN A 257 4.67 20.16 -12.09
C GLN A 257 5.86 19.45 -12.76
N ARG A 258 6.47 18.50 -12.06
CA ARG A 258 7.51 17.57 -12.51
C ARG A 258 7.32 16.21 -11.83
N PHE A 259 6.07 15.81 -11.62
CA PHE A 259 5.72 14.56 -10.95
C PHE A 259 6.28 13.34 -11.67
N ARG A 260 6.58 12.32 -10.89
CA ARG A 260 6.90 10.98 -11.40
C ARG A 260 5.83 10.02 -10.91
N PHE A 261 5.31 9.22 -11.83
CA PHE A 261 4.25 8.26 -11.54
C PHE A 261 4.84 6.87 -11.40
N ASP A 262 4.62 6.28 -10.23
CA ASP A 262 5.11 4.97 -9.85
C ASP A 262 3.96 3.96 -9.91
N PHE A 263 4.14 2.92 -10.72
CA PHE A 263 3.20 1.81 -10.87
C PHE A 263 3.65 0.69 -9.94
N ALA A 264 3.00 0.56 -8.79
CA ALA A 264 3.37 -0.37 -7.72
C ALA A 264 2.29 -1.46 -7.49
N PRO A 265 2.38 -2.60 -8.18
CA PRO A 265 1.56 -3.76 -7.90
C PRO A 265 2.02 -4.49 -6.62
N ASN A 266 1.14 -5.31 -6.07
CA ASN A 266 1.50 -6.33 -5.11
C ASN A 266 2.31 -7.44 -5.80
N ARG A 267 3.33 -7.97 -5.12
CA ARG A 267 4.20 -9.04 -5.62
C ARG A 267 3.40 -10.31 -5.95
N GLY A 268 3.77 -10.94 -7.06
CA GLY A 268 3.14 -12.17 -7.51
C GLY A 268 1.90 -11.92 -8.38
N ARG A 269 1.15 -12.99 -8.63
CA ARG A 269 -0.06 -12.92 -9.45
C ARG A 269 -1.20 -12.22 -8.73
N ASP A 270 -1.38 -12.49 -7.44
CA ASP A 270 -2.52 -12.11 -6.63
C ASP A 270 -3.87 -12.46 -7.30
N ALA A 271 -4.84 -11.55 -7.40
CA ALA A 271 -6.11 -11.80 -8.08
C ALA A 271 -5.97 -11.82 -9.61
N VAL A 272 -5.11 -10.96 -10.16
CA VAL A 272 -4.79 -10.91 -11.60
C VAL A 272 -3.29 -10.68 -11.81
N PRO A 273 -2.71 -11.14 -12.93
CA PRO A 273 -1.36 -10.75 -13.31
C PRO A 273 -1.25 -9.22 -13.36
N TRP A 274 -0.34 -8.63 -12.59
CA TRP A 274 -0.21 -7.17 -12.55
C TRP A 274 0.19 -6.55 -13.91
N THR A 275 0.81 -7.34 -14.81
CA THR A 275 1.13 -6.89 -16.17
C THR A 275 -0.12 -6.60 -17.00
N GLU A 276 -1.27 -7.20 -16.69
CA GLU A 276 -2.55 -6.89 -17.33
C GLU A 276 -3.05 -5.48 -16.98
N CYS A 277 -2.59 -4.94 -15.85
CA CYS A 277 -2.93 -3.61 -15.37
C CYS A 277 -1.94 -2.52 -15.85
N TYR A 278 -0.84 -2.89 -16.50
CA TYR A 278 0.18 -1.92 -16.89
C TYR A 278 -0.35 -0.92 -17.93
N PRO A 279 -0.39 0.40 -17.59
CA PRO A 279 -1.04 1.38 -18.43
C PRO A 279 -0.18 1.88 -19.61
N GLY A 280 1.12 1.55 -19.64
CA GLY A 280 2.03 1.88 -20.73
C GLY A 280 3.13 2.88 -20.35
N ASP A 281 4.20 2.86 -21.16
CA ASP A 281 5.46 3.57 -20.90
C ASP A 281 5.33 5.09 -20.94
N ASP A 282 4.34 5.60 -21.67
CA ASP A 282 4.07 7.03 -21.84
C ASP A 282 3.59 7.70 -20.55
N VAL A 283 3.03 6.93 -19.63
CA VAL A 283 2.41 7.42 -18.39
C VAL A 283 3.03 6.86 -17.12
N VAL A 284 3.92 5.87 -17.21
CA VAL A 284 4.67 5.30 -16.10
C VAL A 284 6.11 5.79 -16.11
N ASP A 285 6.59 6.35 -15.01
CA ASP A 285 7.97 6.81 -14.87
C ASP A 285 8.83 5.84 -14.07
N ILE A 286 8.23 5.08 -13.15
CA ILE A 286 8.87 4.12 -12.26
C ILE A 286 7.99 2.86 -12.21
N ILE A 287 8.60 1.68 -12.21
CA ILE A 287 7.89 0.42 -11.98
C ILE A 287 8.27 -0.07 -10.59
N GLY A 288 7.35 0.10 -9.65
CA GLY A 288 7.45 -0.33 -8.28
C GLY A 288 6.94 -1.75 -8.04
N MET A 289 7.12 -2.22 -6.82
CA MET A 289 6.51 -3.46 -6.33
C MET A 289 6.40 -3.42 -4.81
N ASP A 290 5.22 -3.69 -4.29
CA ASP A 290 4.98 -3.90 -2.88
C ASP A 290 5.26 -5.36 -2.54
N SER A 291 6.22 -5.59 -1.63
CA SER A 291 6.77 -6.94 -1.39
C SER A 291 6.87 -7.24 0.10
N TYR A 292 5.84 -7.87 0.63
CA TYR A 292 5.81 -8.36 2.00
C TYR A 292 6.18 -9.85 2.09
N ASP A 293 6.62 -10.29 3.29
CA ASP A 293 6.95 -11.69 3.58
C ASP A 293 5.69 -12.55 3.69
N GLN A 294 5.13 -12.87 2.55
CA GLN A 294 3.90 -13.65 2.37
C GLN A 294 3.94 -14.44 1.05
N PRO A 295 3.06 -15.47 0.89
CA PRO A 295 2.20 -16.09 1.90
C PRO A 295 2.99 -16.88 2.94
N SER A 296 2.29 -17.37 3.97
CA SER A 296 2.93 -18.20 5.01
C SER A 296 3.63 -19.42 4.41
N GLY A 297 4.86 -19.66 4.83
CA GLY A 297 5.69 -20.79 4.41
C GLY A 297 6.41 -20.61 3.07
N GLN A 298 6.18 -19.53 2.32
CA GLN A 298 6.90 -19.27 1.08
C GLN A 298 8.32 -18.78 1.38
N SER A 299 9.31 -19.44 0.80
CA SER A 299 10.71 -19.02 0.91
C SER A 299 11.00 -17.78 0.06
N PHE A 300 12.07 -17.05 0.37
CA PHE A 300 12.47 -15.89 -0.43
C PHE A 300 12.89 -16.27 -1.87
N ASP A 301 13.44 -17.48 -2.09
CA ASP A 301 13.75 -17.96 -3.45
C ASP A 301 12.48 -18.19 -4.28
N GLU A 302 11.44 -18.69 -3.66
CA GLU A 302 10.13 -18.79 -4.29
C GLU A 302 9.55 -17.41 -4.60
N GLN A 303 9.69 -16.44 -3.68
CA GLN A 303 9.27 -15.05 -3.93
C GLN A 303 10.02 -14.38 -5.09
N ILE A 304 11.30 -14.74 -5.31
CA ILE A 304 12.05 -14.29 -6.47
C ILE A 304 11.52 -14.92 -7.76
N THR A 305 11.23 -16.22 -7.74
CA THR A 305 11.02 -17.05 -8.95
C THR A 305 9.56 -17.29 -9.30
N GLU A 306 8.63 -16.98 -8.41
CA GLU A 306 7.21 -17.11 -8.69
C GLU A 306 6.80 -16.27 -9.91
N PRO A 307 5.73 -16.66 -10.61
CA PRO A 307 5.16 -15.83 -11.68
C PRO A 307 4.80 -14.43 -11.16
N TYR A 308 5.26 -13.39 -11.86
CA TYR A 308 5.07 -11.97 -11.48
C TYR A 308 5.73 -11.57 -10.17
N GLY A 309 6.73 -12.37 -9.71
CA GLY A 309 7.54 -12.11 -8.52
C GLY A 309 8.68 -11.12 -8.76
N LEU A 310 9.62 -11.09 -7.81
CA LEU A 310 10.70 -10.09 -7.79
C LEU A 310 11.58 -10.11 -9.05
N ARG A 311 11.89 -11.28 -9.59
CA ARG A 311 12.69 -11.39 -10.82
C ARG A 311 11.93 -10.82 -12.01
N HIS A 312 10.68 -11.24 -12.19
CA HIS A 312 9.83 -10.75 -13.27
C HIS A 312 9.69 -9.23 -13.24
N HIS A 313 9.55 -8.66 -12.04
CA HIS A 313 9.49 -7.20 -11.83
C HIS A 313 10.72 -6.48 -12.40
N VAL A 314 11.93 -6.92 -12.02
CA VAL A 314 13.18 -6.29 -12.49
C VAL A 314 13.36 -6.47 -14.01
N GLU A 315 13.07 -7.67 -14.53
CA GLU A 315 13.16 -7.98 -15.97
C GLU A 315 12.14 -7.15 -16.77
N PHE A 316 10.91 -7.02 -16.28
CA PHE A 316 9.86 -6.21 -16.91
C PHE A 316 10.25 -4.72 -16.93
N ALA A 317 10.72 -4.18 -15.80
CA ALA A 317 11.17 -2.80 -15.73
C ALA A 317 12.32 -2.53 -16.69
N ALA A 318 13.29 -3.44 -16.79
CA ALA A 318 14.40 -3.33 -17.73
C ALA A 318 13.93 -3.38 -19.19
N ALA A 319 12.98 -4.24 -19.54
CA ALA A 319 12.39 -4.33 -20.86
C ALA A 319 11.65 -3.05 -21.29
N HIS A 320 11.08 -2.33 -20.32
CA HIS A 320 10.38 -1.06 -20.52
C HIS A 320 11.28 0.17 -20.32
N GLY A 321 12.59 -0.02 -20.01
CA GLY A 321 13.54 1.07 -19.79
C GLY A 321 13.21 1.95 -18.59
N LYS A 322 12.56 1.39 -17.56
CA LYS A 322 12.13 2.11 -16.36
C LYS A 322 12.98 1.74 -15.15
N PRO A 323 13.26 2.69 -14.24
CA PRO A 323 13.83 2.35 -12.94
C PRO A 323 12.83 1.56 -12.11
N VAL A 324 13.33 0.73 -11.19
CA VAL A 324 12.52 0.00 -10.22
C VAL A 324 12.45 0.75 -8.88
N SER A 325 11.41 0.48 -8.11
CA SER A 325 11.26 0.91 -6.72
C SER A 325 10.63 -0.20 -5.87
N TYR A 326 10.78 -0.07 -4.55
CA TYR A 326 10.03 -0.87 -3.57
C TYR A 326 9.35 0.11 -2.60
N PRO A 327 8.18 0.66 -3.00
CA PRO A 327 7.44 1.64 -2.18
C PRO A 327 7.03 1.07 -0.84
N GLU A 328 6.68 -0.23 -0.81
CA GLU A 328 6.29 -0.94 0.39
C GLU A 328 6.98 -2.29 0.47
N TRP A 329 7.61 -2.57 1.61
CA TRP A 329 8.11 -3.91 1.89
C TRP A 329 8.26 -4.10 3.40
N GLY A 330 8.27 -5.35 3.85
CA GLY A 330 8.39 -5.67 5.26
C GLY A 330 8.04 -7.11 5.58
N LEU A 331 8.09 -7.44 6.86
CA LEU A 331 7.64 -8.73 7.39
C LEU A 331 6.11 -8.83 7.28
N PHE A 332 5.57 -10.04 7.35
CA PHE A 332 4.12 -10.23 7.45
C PHE A 332 3.75 -11.63 7.98
N ARG A 333 3.32 -12.54 7.10
CA ARG A 333 2.66 -13.80 7.50
C ARG A 333 3.60 -14.88 8.02
N ASN A 334 4.91 -14.67 7.87
CA ASN A 334 5.94 -15.57 8.39
C ASN A 334 6.53 -15.09 9.74
N GLY A 335 5.91 -14.05 10.36
CA GLY A 335 6.33 -13.50 11.66
C GLY A 335 7.73 -12.91 11.62
N ASP A 336 8.46 -13.02 12.75
CA ASP A 336 9.84 -12.53 12.84
C ASP A 336 10.79 -13.41 12.02
N ASN A 337 10.98 -13.03 10.74
CA ASN A 337 11.78 -13.76 9.76
C ASN A 337 13.08 -13.01 9.40
N PRO A 338 14.17 -13.21 10.14
CA PRO A 338 15.45 -12.56 9.87
C PRO A 338 16.07 -12.97 8.54
N GLU A 339 15.75 -14.15 8.02
CA GLU A 339 16.24 -14.60 6.71
C GLU A 339 15.61 -13.79 5.57
N TYR A 340 14.28 -13.57 5.61
CA TYR A 340 13.62 -12.67 4.68
C TYR A 340 14.22 -11.27 4.75
N MET A 341 14.37 -10.73 5.97
CA MET A 341 14.89 -9.38 6.18
C MET A 341 16.29 -9.22 5.55
N ARG A 342 17.18 -10.18 5.80
CA ARG A 342 18.52 -10.18 5.23
C ARG A 342 18.48 -10.26 3.70
N ARG A 343 17.69 -11.17 3.16
CA ARG A 343 17.63 -11.44 1.73
C ARG A 343 16.95 -10.33 0.93
N MET A 344 15.93 -9.70 1.50
CA MET A 344 15.27 -8.54 0.86
C MET A 344 16.26 -7.35 0.80
N LEU A 345 17.01 -7.09 1.85
CA LEU A 345 18.05 -6.06 1.82
C LEU A 345 19.16 -6.38 0.80
N ASP A 346 19.59 -7.66 0.69
CA ASP A 346 20.53 -8.11 -0.33
C ASP A 346 19.96 -7.97 -1.75
N TRP A 347 18.67 -8.22 -1.92
CA TRP A 347 17.97 -8.03 -3.19
C TRP A 347 17.91 -6.55 -3.59
N ILE A 348 17.56 -5.67 -2.68
CA ILE A 348 17.56 -4.21 -2.88
C ILE A 348 18.96 -3.73 -3.28
N GLU A 349 19.99 -4.19 -2.59
CA GLU A 349 21.39 -3.82 -2.91
C GLU A 349 21.79 -4.25 -4.34
N ARG A 350 21.34 -5.43 -4.80
CA ARG A 350 21.64 -5.93 -6.15
C ARG A 350 20.80 -5.28 -7.24
N SER A 351 19.50 -5.09 -7.01
CA SER A 351 18.57 -4.53 -7.99
C SER A 351 18.70 -3.01 -8.14
N LYS A 352 19.35 -2.34 -7.19
CA LYS A 352 19.62 -0.89 -7.19
C LYS A 352 18.39 -0.05 -7.53
N PRO A 353 17.29 -0.19 -6.78
CA PRO A 353 16.08 0.60 -7.04
C PRO A 353 16.37 2.10 -6.91
N LEU A 354 15.56 2.91 -7.54
CA LEU A 354 15.58 4.36 -7.36
C LEU A 354 15.38 4.73 -5.88
N TYR A 355 14.44 4.05 -5.25
CA TYR A 355 14.19 4.16 -3.81
C TYR A 355 13.52 2.90 -3.26
N HIS A 356 13.57 2.77 -1.93
CA HIS A 356 12.78 1.79 -1.19
C HIS A 356 12.33 2.36 0.15
N THR A 357 11.18 1.90 0.64
CA THR A 357 10.65 2.25 1.96
C THR A 357 10.12 1.03 2.68
N ILE A 358 10.64 0.77 3.88
CA ILE A 358 10.09 -0.26 4.75
C ILE A 358 8.80 0.25 5.40
N THR A 359 7.78 -0.60 5.48
CA THR A 359 6.57 -0.34 6.26
C THR A 359 6.85 -0.70 7.71
N ASP A 360 7.04 0.30 8.59
CA ASP A 360 7.52 0.06 9.95
C ASP A 360 6.45 0.30 11.02
N TYR A 361 5.50 -0.61 11.08
CA TYR A 361 4.55 -0.84 12.18
C TYR A 361 4.23 -2.34 12.25
N CYS A 362 3.68 -2.84 13.36
CA CYS A 362 3.33 -4.26 13.47
C CYS A 362 2.22 -4.68 12.50
N PRO A 363 2.35 -5.83 11.84
CA PRO A 363 3.40 -6.84 12.01
C PRO A 363 4.62 -6.65 11.09
N HIS A 364 4.69 -5.60 10.26
CA HIS A 364 5.60 -5.46 9.14
C HIS A 364 6.98 -4.91 9.52
N GLY A 365 7.01 -4.09 10.57
CA GLY A 365 8.16 -3.27 10.93
C GLY A 365 9.19 -3.95 11.82
N VAL A 366 10.27 -3.24 12.04
CA VAL A 366 11.42 -3.71 12.82
C VAL A 366 11.81 -2.75 13.95
N TRP A 367 11.49 -1.48 13.84
CA TRP A 367 11.78 -0.46 14.85
C TRP A 367 10.57 -0.14 15.72
N GLN A 368 9.38 -0.04 15.13
CA GLN A 368 8.13 0.21 15.84
C GLN A 368 7.36 -1.07 16.20
N CYS A 369 7.94 -2.25 15.92
CA CYS A 369 7.30 -3.54 16.18
C CYS A 369 8.19 -4.42 17.04
N GLU A 370 7.83 -4.56 18.32
CA GLU A 370 8.56 -5.38 19.29
C GLU A 370 8.42 -6.90 19.04
N GLU A 371 7.49 -7.30 18.16
CA GLU A 371 7.26 -8.69 17.79
C GLU A 371 8.35 -9.26 16.87
N ASN A 372 9.20 -8.40 16.29
CA ASN A 372 10.19 -8.77 15.28
C ASN A 372 11.65 -8.51 15.71
N PRO A 373 12.11 -8.98 16.90
CA PRO A 373 13.41 -8.61 17.45
C PRO A 373 14.59 -9.12 16.62
N ARG A 374 14.52 -10.34 16.05
CA ARG A 374 15.63 -10.91 15.26
C ARG A 374 15.77 -10.21 13.91
N SER A 375 14.66 -9.90 13.26
CA SER A 375 14.65 -9.14 12.02
C SER A 375 15.12 -7.70 12.25
N SER A 376 14.79 -7.11 13.39
CA SER A 376 15.25 -5.80 13.84
C SER A 376 16.78 -5.77 13.97
N GLU A 377 17.38 -6.79 14.57
CA GLU A 377 18.85 -6.92 14.67
C GLU A 377 19.51 -6.99 13.27
N VAL A 378 18.96 -7.81 12.36
CA VAL A 378 19.47 -7.94 10.99
C VAL A 378 19.36 -6.60 10.25
N PHE A 379 18.22 -5.93 10.30
CA PHE A 379 17.99 -4.65 9.65
C PHE A 379 19.01 -3.60 10.14
N ARG A 380 19.14 -3.50 11.46
CA ARG A 380 20.07 -2.58 12.09
C ARG A 380 21.52 -2.90 11.71
N ALA A 381 21.94 -4.17 11.75
CA ALA A 381 23.31 -4.56 11.41
C ALA A 381 23.66 -4.24 9.94
N LYS A 382 22.70 -4.39 9.02
CA LYS A 382 22.91 -4.11 7.59
C LYS A 382 22.97 -2.61 7.26
N LEU A 383 22.25 -1.77 7.97
CA LEU A 383 22.04 -0.37 7.63
C LEU A 383 22.73 0.62 8.56
N SER A 384 23.18 0.20 9.75
CA SER A 384 23.92 1.07 10.66
C SER A 384 25.25 1.55 10.04
N GLY A 385 25.51 2.84 10.19
CA GLY A 385 26.78 3.44 9.75
C GLY A 385 26.90 3.67 8.26
N LYS A 386 25.88 3.40 7.45
CA LYS A 386 25.83 3.79 6.01
C LYS A 386 25.35 5.23 5.81
N GLY A 387 25.50 6.09 6.81
CA GLY A 387 25.03 7.47 6.80
C GLY A 387 26.14 8.47 6.54
N GLY A 388 25.81 9.55 5.83
CA GLY A 388 26.59 10.78 5.78
C GLY A 388 26.59 11.53 7.13
N PRO A 389 27.17 12.74 7.20
CA PRO A 389 27.23 13.51 8.45
C PRO A 389 25.80 13.73 9.01
N VAL A 390 25.65 13.39 10.29
CA VAL A 390 24.41 13.60 11.02
C VAL A 390 24.20 15.11 11.13
N GLU A 391 23.21 15.62 10.40
CA GLU A 391 22.73 16.99 10.65
C GLU A 391 22.06 16.97 12.04
N PRO A 392 22.40 17.89 12.95
CA PRO A 392 21.76 17.93 14.25
C PRO A 392 20.25 18.10 14.03
N ALA A 393 19.47 17.26 14.69
CA ALA A 393 17.99 17.40 14.68
C ALA A 393 17.66 18.85 15.06
N PRO A 394 16.73 19.52 14.37
CA PRO A 394 16.26 20.81 14.81
C PRO A 394 15.83 20.67 16.27
N GLU A 395 16.36 21.54 17.15
CA GLU A 395 15.88 21.59 18.52
C GLU A 395 14.36 21.71 18.47
N PRO A 396 13.63 20.88 19.25
CA PRO A 396 12.19 21.04 19.33
C PRO A 396 11.91 22.50 19.69
N GLU A 397 11.18 23.21 18.83
CA GLU A 397 10.64 24.50 19.21
C GLU A 397 9.98 24.32 20.59
N PRO A 398 10.30 25.17 21.57
CA PRO A 398 9.70 25.07 22.88
C PRO A 398 8.18 25.05 22.67
N GLU A 399 7.53 24.01 23.16
CA GLU A 399 6.06 23.93 23.13
C GLU A 399 5.53 25.31 23.58
N PRO A 400 4.65 25.92 22.77
CA PRO A 400 4.06 27.20 23.15
C PRO A 400 3.50 27.00 24.56
N ARG A 401 4.00 27.77 25.50
CA ARG A 401 3.53 27.77 26.89
C ARG A 401 2.01 27.88 26.78
N PRO A 402 1.24 26.94 27.37
CA PRO A 402 -0.21 27.03 27.29
C PRO A 402 -0.62 28.42 27.72
N GLU A 403 -1.29 29.15 26.82
CA GLU A 403 -1.94 30.40 27.21
C GLU A 403 -2.82 30.07 28.41
N PRO A 404 -2.83 30.94 29.45
CA PRO A 404 -3.72 30.71 30.57
C PRO A 404 -5.13 30.56 30.03
N GLU A 405 -5.77 29.41 30.35
CA GLU A 405 -7.16 29.16 29.96
C GLU A 405 -7.96 30.41 30.32
N PRO A 406 -8.70 31.00 29.36
CA PRO A 406 -9.62 32.09 29.68
C PRO A 406 -10.59 31.56 30.73
N GLU A 407 -10.78 32.34 31.81
CA GLU A 407 -11.81 32.02 32.82
C GLU A 407 -13.10 31.68 32.10
N PRO A 408 -13.75 30.55 32.45
CA PRO A 408 -14.95 30.11 31.76
C PRO A 408 -16.00 31.21 31.84
N GLU A 409 -16.34 31.78 30.68
CA GLU A 409 -17.51 32.66 30.58
C GLU A 409 -18.72 31.84 31.11
N PRO A 410 -19.61 32.45 31.90
CA PRO A 410 -20.79 31.76 32.38
C PRO A 410 -21.57 31.25 31.18
N GLN A 411 -21.61 29.92 31.04
CA GLN A 411 -22.37 29.26 29.98
C GLN A 411 -23.84 29.69 30.13
N PRO A 412 -24.50 30.19 29.06
CA PRO A 412 -25.93 30.41 29.10
C PRO A 412 -26.59 29.05 29.40
N GLU A 413 -27.43 29.01 30.42
CA GLU A 413 -28.22 27.83 30.77
C GLU A 413 -28.93 27.34 29.51
N GLU A 414 -28.55 26.19 28.99
CA GLU A 414 -29.25 25.54 27.89
C GLU A 414 -30.71 25.31 28.32
N PRO A 415 -31.69 25.83 27.58
CA PRO A 415 -33.09 25.62 27.92
C PRO A 415 -33.39 24.12 27.86
N ALA A 416 -33.94 23.62 28.96
CA ALA A 416 -34.29 22.20 29.15
C ALA A 416 -35.11 21.65 27.97
N CYS A 417 -34.53 20.65 27.33
CA CYS A 417 -35.09 19.92 26.20
C CYS A 417 -35.64 18.61 26.73
N THR A 418 -36.92 18.30 26.41
CA THR A 418 -37.51 17.03 26.82
C THR A 418 -37.20 15.97 25.78
N PRO A 419 -36.40 14.93 26.11
CA PRO A 419 -36.09 13.87 25.17
C PRO A 419 -37.34 13.04 24.87
N LEU A 420 -37.58 12.76 23.59
CA LEU A 420 -38.57 11.80 23.15
C LEU A 420 -37.98 10.40 23.15
N ASP A 421 -38.59 9.49 23.88
CA ASP A 421 -38.28 8.07 23.82
C ASP A 421 -38.95 7.46 22.57
N LEU A 422 -38.11 7.29 21.53
CA LEU A 422 -38.54 6.68 20.26
C LEU A 422 -38.11 5.22 20.13
N GLY A 423 -37.55 4.66 21.21
CA GLY A 423 -36.99 3.30 21.23
C GLY A 423 -35.54 3.22 20.74
N GLU A 424 -34.77 2.29 21.32
CA GLU A 424 -33.34 2.12 21.08
C GLU A 424 -32.96 1.96 19.60
N TRP A 425 -33.83 1.40 18.78
CA TRP A 425 -33.55 1.20 17.35
C TRP A 425 -33.49 2.52 16.59
N VAL A 426 -34.40 3.47 16.87
CA VAL A 426 -34.46 4.79 16.22
C VAL A 426 -33.30 5.67 16.69
N GLU A 427 -32.97 5.62 17.99
CA GLU A 427 -31.82 6.34 18.56
C GLU A 427 -30.49 5.86 17.94
N LYS A 428 -30.35 4.54 17.73
CA LYS A 428 -29.17 3.94 17.08
C LYS A 428 -29.07 4.32 15.59
N TRP A 429 -30.20 4.43 14.90
CA TRP A 429 -30.25 4.82 13.48
C TRP A 429 -29.95 6.31 13.27
N LEU A 430 -30.40 7.19 14.19
CA LEU A 430 -30.18 8.63 14.15
C LEU A 430 -28.85 9.08 14.77
N GLY A 431 -28.17 8.21 15.49
CA GLY A 431 -26.90 8.51 16.18
C GLY A 431 -27.00 9.53 17.31
N ARG A 432 -28.24 9.93 17.72
CA ARG A 432 -28.51 10.90 18.80
C ARG A 432 -29.95 10.83 19.26
N LYS A 433 -30.21 11.31 20.50
CA LYS A 433 -31.58 11.50 21.01
C LYS A 433 -32.24 12.70 20.38
N LEU A 434 -33.48 12.54 19.95
CA LEU A 434 -34.30 13.65 19.45
C LEU A 434 -34.98 14.37 20.61
N CYS A 435 -34.86 15.68 20.61
CA CYS A 435 -35.50 16.55 21.59
C CYS A 435 -36.58 17.43 20.92
N VAL A 436 -37.71 17.60 21.59
CA VAL A 436 -38.76 18.50 21.12
C VAL A 436 -38.77 19.76 21.98
N ARG A 437 -38.72 20.91 21.33
CA ARG A 437 -38.86 22.21 21.96
C ARG A 437 -40.32 22.65 21.76
N LEU A 438 -41.12 22.71 22.81
CA LEU A 438 -42.45 23.27 22.80
C LEU A 438 -42.37 24.75 23.18
N GLU A 439 -42.36 25.65 22.21
CA GLU A 439 -42.54 27.09 22.46
C GLU A 439 -44.03 27.40 22.63
N TRP A 440 -44.49 27.61 23.88
CA TRP A 440 -45.79 28.19 24.15
C TRP A 440 -45.68 29.69 23.97
N GLN A 441 -46.15 30.19 22.84
CA GLN A 441 -46.41 31.62 22.71
C GLN A 441 -47.58 31.98 23.62
N ARG A 442 -47.30 32.57 24.78
CA ARG A 442 -48.25 33.34 25.55
C ARG A 442 -48.54 34.66 24.80
N ARG A 443 -49.54 34.65 23.96
CA ARG A 443 -50.27 35.91 23.67
C ARG A 443 -51.31 36.10 24.78
N LEU A 444 -51.12 37.04 25.65
CA LEU A 444 -52.12 37.63 26.50
C LEU A 444 -51.98 39.14 26.38
N THR A 445 -52.96 39.71 25.66
CA THR A 445 -53.84 40.80 26.02
C THR A 445 -53.34 41.91 26.92
N SER A 446 -53.14 43.09 26.41
CA SER A 446 -53.91 44.31 26.62
C SER A 446 -53.34 45.44 25.78
#